data_5b142690aabd17943d402964decf946b
#
_entry.id   5b142690aabd17943d402964decf946b
#
_cell.length_a   1.000
_cell.length_b   1.000
_cell.length_c   1.000
_cell.angle_alpha   90.00
_cell.angle_beta   90.00
_cell.angle_gamma   90.00
#
_symmetry.space_group_name_H-M   'P 1'
#
loop_
_entity.id
_entity.type
_entity.pdbx_description
1 polymer ?
#
loop_
_entity_poly.entity_id
_entity_poly.type
_entity_poly.pdbx_seq_one_letter_code
_entity_poly.pdbx_strand_id
1 'polypeptide(L)'
;VRTSHNIPSEEFLHACDRLGLLVIDETFDGWRDSKNQYDYSILFDQWWQRDIESMVLRDRNHPSIFCWSIGNEVIERKKLEVVTTARKLADYVHKFDPSRPVTSALAAWDNDWEIYDPLAAVHEIVGYNYLLHRAPVDHQRVPSRVIMQTESYPRDAFANWSLVNGHDYIIGDFVWTAIDYLGESGIGRFYYAGESEGEHYQRNHYPWHGAYCGDIDLTGWRKPISHYRDLLYNPDKKLYLAVKEPDNYYGKVKETLWSVWPTWESWNWPGHEGKEIEVEIYSRYSKVRLYLNDKLIGEKFTGKEQQFKAVFPVSYEPGILKAVGVESEIEIEKTILQTAGKPVKIQLTADRTKIKANGQDLSFITVEIIDKEGILEPNADNQLTFEVKGAGTIVAVGNADLKDTDSYIGYQRKAWKGRAIVVVKSTRKEGKIMLKVTSPGLVPATVSIRTSK
;
A
#
# COMPACT_ATOMS: atom_id res chain seq x y z
N VAL A 1 -10.44 5.66 0.46
CA VAL A 1 -9.67 5.06 1.57
C VAL A 1 -10.64 4.52 2.61
N ARG A 2 -10.33 3.39 3.25
CA ARG A 2 -11.04 2.87 4.42
C ARG A 2 -10.16 3.04 5.65
N THR A 3 -10.71 3.56 6.74
CA THR A 3 -9.96 3.87 7.96
C THR A 3 -9.88 2.65 8.90
N SER A 4 -9.44 1.53 8.38
CA SER A 4 -9.34 0.23 9.09
C SER A 4 -8.49 0.30 10.35
N HIS A 5 -8.97 -0.05 11.52
CA HIS A 5 -10.37 -0.37 11.86
C HIS A 5 -10.78 0.54 13.01
N ASN A 6 -10.56 1.84 12.85
CA ASN A 6 -10.74 2.85 13.89
C ASN A 6 -11.10 4.21 13.29
N ILE A 7 -11.69 5.06 14.12
CA ILE A 7 -11.98 6.45 13.78
C ILE A 7 -10.66 7.18 13.50
N PRO A 8 -10.49 7.85 12.33
CA PRO A 8 -9.25 8.52 11.95
C PRO A 8 -9.05 9.84 12.70
N SER A 9 -7.86 10.44 12.56
CA SER A 9 -7.65 11.81 13.01
C SER A 9 -8.33 12.83 12.09
N GLU A 10 -8.66 14.01 12.61
CA GLU A 10 -9.22 15.11 11.82
C GLU A 10 -8.26 15.56 10.71
N GLU A 11 -6.94 15.55 10.99
CA GLU A 11 -5.92 15.90 10.00
C GLU A 11 -5.92 14.95 8.79
N PHE A 12 -6.21 13.67 9.03
CA PHE A 12 -6.37 12.69 7.96
C PHE A 12 -7.57 13.04 7.08
N LEU A 13 -8.73 13.31 7.67
CA LEU A 13 -9.93 13.69 6.94
C LEU A 13 -9.75 15.01 6.17
N HIS A 14 -9.13 16.03 6.79
CA HIS A 14 -8.77 17.26 6.10
C HIS A 14 -7.81 17.04 4.91
N ALA A 15 -6.89 16.07 5.03
CA ALA A 15 -6.03 15.70 3.92
C ALA A 15 -6.83 15.03 2.79
N CYS A 16 -7.75 14.12 3.14
CA CYS A 16 -8.64 13.48 2.17
C CYS A 16 -9.53 14.49 1.43
N ASP A 17 -10.13 15.44 2.15
CA ASP A 17 -10.93 16.52 1.56
C ASP A 17 -10.12 17.32 0.53
N ARG A 18 -8.90 17.73 0.90
CA ARG A 18 -8.02 18.52 0.04
C ARG A 18 -7.52 17.76 -1.18
N LEU A 19 -7.28 16.46 -1.03
CA LEU A 19 -6.75 15.58 -2.07
C LEU A 19 -7.84 14.94 -2.94
N GLY A 20 -9.13 15.12 -2.60
CA GLY A 20 -10.25 14.52 -3.32
C GLY A 20 -10.35 13.01 -3.13
N LEU A 21 -9.93 12.49 -1.97
CA LEU A 21 -10.01 11.06 -1.65
C LEU A 21 -11.35 10.75 -0.98
N LEU A 22 -12.07 9.76 -1.49
CA LEU A 22 -13.28 9.25 -0.83
C LEU A 22 -12.90 8.36 0.37
N VAL A 23 -13.65 8.50 1.46
CA VAL A 23 -13.37 7.82 2.74
C VAL A 23 -14.57 6.98 3.18
N ILE A 24 -14.31 5.74 3.56
CA ILE A 24 -15.16 4.95 4.43
C ILE A 24 -14.64 5.19 5.84
N ASP A 25 -15.41 5.85 6.67
CA ASP A 25 -15.07 6.12 8.05
C ASP A 25 -15.59 5.00 8.94
N GLU A 26 -14.66 4.28 9.60
CA GLU A 26 -14.97 3.04 10.31
C GLU A 26 -14.81 3.18 11.81
N THR A 27 -15.82 2.69 12.55
CA THR A 27 -15.87 2.82 14.02
C THR A 27 -15.19 1.66 14.73
N PHE A 28 -15.46 0.41 14.32
CA PHE A 28 -15.10 -0.79 15.09
C PHE A 28 -14.49 -1.90 14.24
N ASP A 29 -13.46 -2.54 14.76
CA ASP A 29 -12.93 -3.79 14.20
C ASP A 29 -13.85 -4.99 14.48
N GLY A 30 -14.47 -5.04 15.65
CA GLY A 30 -15.39 -6.09 16.06
C GLY A 30 -16.41 -5.57 17.07
N TRP A 31 -17.35 -6.44 17.48
CA TRP A 31 -18.38 -6.06 18.46
C TRP A 31 -18.16 -6.77 19.80
N ARG A 32 -19.04 -7.71 20.21
CA ARG A 32 -19.00 -8.35 21.53
C ARG A 32 -18.08 -9.55 21.63
N ASP A 33 -18.05 -10.37 20.54
CA ASP A 33 -17.16 -11.51 20.51
C ASP A 33 -15.74 -11.04 20.12
N SER A 34 -14.76 -11.30 20.98
CA SER A 34 -13.39 -10.83 20.79
C SER A 34 -12.66 -11.57 19.66
N LYS A 35 -11.88 -10.84 18.89
CA LYS A 35 -10.87 -11.37 17.96
C LYS A 35 -9.55 -11.65 18.66
N ASN A 36 -9.20 -10.78 19.61
CA ASN A 36 -7.96 -10.84 20.36
C ASN A 36 -8.22 -10.56 21.85
N GLN A 37 -7.30 -11.04 22.69
CA GLN A 37 -7.33 -10.72 24.11
C GLN A 37 -7.19 -9.19 24.28
N TYR A 38 -8.07 -8.59 25.08
CA TYR A 38 -8.08 -7.15 25.38
C TYR A 38 -8.45 -6.23 24.20
N ASP A 39 -9.13 -6.74 23.17
CA ASP A 39 -9.67 -5.89 22.12
C ASP A 39 -10.88 -5.07 22.60
N TYR A 40 -11.47 -4.26 21.70
CA TYR A 40 -12.56 -3.35 22.00
C TYR A 40 -13.84 -4.05 22.49
N SER A 41 -14.00 -5.36 22.29
CA SER A 41 -15.17 -6.15 22.70
C SER A 41 -15.50 -5.98 24.20
N ILE A 42 -14.48 -5.81 25.04
CA ILE A 42 -14.64 -5.59 26.49
C ILE A 42 -15.34 -4.27 26.84
N LEU A 43 -15.36 -3.32 25.94
CA LEU A 43 -15.96 -1.99 26.12
C LEU A 43 -17.21 -1.78 25.28
N PHE A 44 -17.46 -2.62 24.28
CA PHE A 44 -18.45 -2.41 23.22
C PHE A 44 -19.83 -2.03 23.78
N ASP A 45 -20.41 -2.83 24.67
CA ASP A 45 -21.77 -2.61 25.20
C ASP A 45 -21.94 -1.29 25.96
N GLN A 46 -20.85 -0.77 26.56
CA GLN A 46 -20.88 0.47 27.35
C GLN A 46 -20.63 1.71 26.49
N TRP A 47 -19.89 1.57 25.36
CA TRP A 47 -19.33 2.72 24.67
C TRP A 47 -19.79 2.90 23.22
N TRP A 48 -20.35 1.90 22.57
CA TRP A 48 -20.66 1.95 21.14
C TRP A 48 -21.51 3.17 20.74
N GLN A 49 -22.52 3.56 21.55
CA GLN A 49 -23.35 4.74 21.27
C GLN A 49 -22.53 6.03 21.28
N ARG A 50 -21.72 6.19 22.31
CA ARG A 50 -20.88 7.37 22.46
C ARG A 50 -19.84 7.49 21.37
N ASP A 51 -19.27 6.37 20.95
CA ASP A 51 -18.23 6.35 19.93
C ASP A 51 -18.80 6.67 18.53
N ILE A 52 -19.96 6.07 18.18
CA ILE A 52 -20.67 6.43 16.95
C ILE A 52 -21.09 7.90 16.96
N GLU A 53 -21.69 8.38 18.04
CA GLU A 53 -22.09 9.79 18.17
C GLU A 53 -20.89 10.72 17.98
N SER A 54 -19.78 10.43 18.66
CA SER A 54 -18.56 11.23 18.59
C SER A 54 -17.99 11.25 17.18
N MET A 55 -17.91 10.09 16.49
CA MET A 55 -17.46 9.99 15.12
C MET A 55 -18.34 10.78 14.17
N VAL A 56 -19.63 10.45 14.13
CA VAL A 56 -20.54 11.05 13.13
C VAL A 56 -20.69 12.56 13.34
N LEU A 57 -20.83 13.05 14.58
CA LEU A 57 -20.96 14.49 14.85
C LEU A 57 -19.69 15.26 14.53
N ARG A 58 -18.50 14.69 14.76
CA ARG A 58 -17.24 15.29 14.41
C ARG A 58 -17.04 15.34 12.89
N ASP A 59 -17.32 14.22 12.21
CA ASP A 59 -16.80 13.96 10.87
C ASP A 59 -17.80 14.20 9.73
N ARG A 60 -19.12 14.23 9.99
CA ARG A 60 -20.16 14.36 8.96
C ARG A 60 -20.06 15.58 8.03
N ASN A 61 -19.30 16.60 8.39
CA ASN A 61 -19.09 17.77 7.56
C ASN A 61 -17.89 17.64 6.61
N HIS A 62 -17.16 16.51 6.63
CA HIS A 62 -16.10 16.22 5.67
C HIS A 62 -16.70 15.71 4.35
N PRO A 63 -16.49 16.42 3.23
CA PRO A 63 -17.01 15.99 1.92
C PRO A 63 -16.35 14.72 1.40
N SER A 64 -15.18 14.35 1.91
CA SER A 64 -14.49 13.10 1.59
C SER A 64 -15.24 11.86 2.06
N ILE A 65 -15.99 11.93 3.16
CA ILE A 65 -16.72 10.77 3.70
C ILE A 65 -17.93 10.48 2.82
N PHE A 66 -17.98 9.30 2.22
CA PHE A 66 -19.11 8.86 1.41
C PHE A 66 -19.91 7.73 2.06
N CYS A 67 -19.34 7.03 3.06
CA CYS A 67 -19.94 5.88 3.71
C CYS A 67 -19.44 5.73 5.15
N TRP A 68 -20.33 5.33 6.06
CA TRP A 68 -20.01 4.97 7.44
C TRP A 68 -19.87 3.46 7.58
N SER A 69 -18.80 2.96 8.19
CA SER A 69 -18.63 1.55 8.49
C SER A 69 -18.82 1.28 10.00
N ILE A 70 -19.71 0.34 10.31
CA ILE A 70 -20.07 -0.01 11.69
C ILE A 70 -19.38 -1.26 12.22
N GLY A 71 -18.53 -1.93 11.42
CA GLY A 71 -17.81 -3.10 11.89
C GLY A 71 -17.04 -3.83 10.79
N ASN A 72 -16.05 -4.59 11.23
CA ASN A 72 -15.21 -5.42 10.38
C ASN A 72 -15.26 -6.88 10.86
N GLU A 73 -15.53 -7.82 9.96
CA GLU A 73 -15.38 -9.27 10.17
C GLU A 73 -15.85 -9.74 11.56
N VAL A 74 -17.03 -9.28 11.98
CA VAL A 74 -17.52 -9.57 13.33
C VAL A 74 -17.63 -11.07 13.60
N ILE A 75 -17.11 -11.52 14.75
CA ILE A 75 -17.02 -12.95 15.09
C ILE A 75 -18.41 -13.58 15.25
N GLU A 76 -19.36 -12.84 15.85
CA GLU A 76 -20.74 -13.29 16.09
C GLU A 76 -21.63 -13.33 14.83
N ARG A 77 -21.09 -13.17 13.64
CA ARG A 77 -21.79 -13.03 12.35
C ARG A 77 -22.84 -14.11 12.02
N LYS A 78 -22.75 -15.27 12.65
CA LYS A 78 -23.74 -16.38 12.49
C LYS A 78 -24.85 -16.34 13.52
N LYS A 79 -24.80 -15.48 14.53
CA LYS A 79 -25.81 -15.36 15.57
C LYS A 79 -26.93 -14.42 15.10
N LEU A 80 -28.19 -14.74 15.40
CA LEU A 80 -29.31 -13.85 15.04
C LEU A 80 -29.20 -12.47 15.67
N GLU A 81 -28.63 -12.40 16.85
CA GLU A 81 -28.39 -11.15 17.57
C GLU A 81 -27.52 -10.16 16.80
N VAL A 82 -26.65 -10.65 15.89
CA VAL A 82 -25.79 -9.80 15.07
C VAL A 82 -26.61 -8.85 14.19
N VAL A 83 -27.73 -9.34 13.63
CA VAL A 83 -28.63 -8.54 12.77
C VAL A 83 -29.28 -7.40 13.58
N THR A 84 -29.72 -7.72 14.80
CA THR A 84 -30.30 -6.71 15.71
C THR A 84 -29.25 -5.68 16.11
N THR A 85 -28.02 -6.12 16.36
CA THR A 85 -26.91 -5.22 16.71
C THR A 85 -26.58 -4.31 15.51
N ALA A 86 -26.38 -4.87 14.32
CA ALA A 86 -26.11 -4.10 13.10
C ALA A 86 -27.19 -3.02 12.87
N ARG A 87 -28.48 -3.40 12.98
CA ARG A 87 -29.60 -2.46 12.81
C ARG A 87 -29.53 -1.33 13.83
N LYS A 88 -29.31 -1.63 15.11
CA LYS A 88 -29.16 -0.59 16.16
C LYS A 88 -28.00 0.36 15.86
N LEU A 89 -26.88 -0.16 15.38
CA LEU A 89 -25.72 0.67 15.03
C LEU A 89 -26.02 1.56 13.80
N ALA A 90 -26.61 0.98 12.74
CA ALA A 90 -26.99 1.72 11.54
C ALA A 90 -28.03 2.81 11.83
N ASP A 91 -29.10 2.46 12.56
CA ASP A 91 -30.13 3.43 12.98
C ASP A 91 -29.52 4.57 13.82
N TYR A 92 -28.53 4.26 14.64
CA TYR A 92 -27.86 5.26 15.47
C TYR A 92 -26.92 6.18 14.67
N VAL A 93 -26.25 5.66 13.62
CA VAL A 93 -25.54 6.49 12.65
C VAL A 93 -26.52 7.43 11.95
N HIS A 94 -27.62 6.90 11.41
CA HIS A 94 -28.63 7.67 10.67
C HIS A 94 -29.35 8.70 11.52
N LYS A 95 -29.41 8.54 12.83
CA LYS A 95 -29.91 9.58 13.75
C LYS A 95 -29.13 10.89 13.64
N PHE A 96 -27.83 10.83 13.34
CA PHE A 96 -26.93 11.98 13.26
C PHE A 96 -26.56 12.36 11.82
N ASP A 97 -26.57 11.40 10.90
CA ASP A 97 -26.35 11.59 9.47
C ASP A 97 -27.22 10.63 8.62
N PRO A 98 -28.44 11.03 8.23
CA PRO A 98 -29.30 10.25 7.37
C PRO A 98 -28.93 10.31 5.87
N SER A 99 -27.89 11.05 5.51
CA SER A 99 -27.56 11.36 4.11
C SER A 99 -26.57 10.38 3.48
N ARG A 100 -25.82 9.65 4.30
CA ARG A 100 -24.78 8.71 3.84
C ARG A 100 -25.13 7.27 4.17
N PRO A 101 -24.78 6.33 3.28
CA PRO A 101 -25.04 4.91 3.50
C PRO A 101 -24.16 4.35 4.62
N VAL A 102 -24.65 3.26 5.21
CA VAL A 102 -23.93 2.48 6.22
C VAL A 102 -23.49 1.14 5.61
N THR A 103 -22.30 0.69 5.96
CA THR A 103 -21.71 -0.60 5.61
C THR A 103 -21.13 -1.31 6.83
N SER A 104 -20.79 -2.56 6.67
CA SER A 104 -19.76 -3.28 7.43
C SER A 104 -19.06 -4.27 6.52
N ALA A 105 -17.83 -4.64 6.86
CA ALA A 105 -17.05 -5.60 6.09
C ALA A 105 -17.40 -7.03 6.51
N LEU A 106 -17.90 -7.82 5.57
CA LEU A 106 -18.28 -9.22 5.78
C LEU A 106 -17.19 -10.14 5.25
N ALA A 107 -16.73 -11.08 6.09
CA ALA A 107 -15.78 -12.13 5.72
C ALA A 107 -16.45 -13.49 5.77
N ALA A 108 -16.16 -14.34 4.79
CA ALA A 108 -16.55 -15.75 4.83
C ALA A 108 -15.33 -16.59 5.22
N TRP A 109 -15.34 -17.07 6.44
CA TRP A 109 -14.44 -18.13 6.87
C TRP A 109 -15.09 -19.52 6.78
N ASP A 110 -16.29 -19.57 6.20
CA ASP A 110 -17.14 -20.75 6.08
C ASP A 110 -17.63 -20.92 4.66
N ASN A 111 -18.03 -22.15 4.32
CA ASN A 111 -18.56 -22.49 3.01
C ASN A 111 -20.01 -22.00 2.81
N ASP A 112 -20.73 -21.68 3.89
CA ASP A 112 -22.12 -21.26 3.89
C ASP A 112 -22.21 -19.73 3.93
N TRP A 113 -22.04 -19.09 2.77
CA TRP A 113 -22.05 -17.65 2.61
C TRP A 113 -23.43 -17.03 2.79
N GLU A 114 -24.47 -17.72 2.32
CA GLU A 114 -25.85 -17.22 2.32
C GLU A 114 -26.40 -17.01 3.75
N ILE A 115 -25.79 -17.59 4.77
CA ILE A 115 -26.14 -17.36 6.17
C ILE A 115 -25.99 -15.87 6.57
N TYR A 116 -25.18 -15.10 5.83
CA TYR A 116 -24.98 -13.68 6.08
C TYR A 116 -26.02 -12.77 5.43
N ASP A 117 -26.93 -13.29 4.61
CA ASP A 117 -27.95 -12.47 3.93
C ASP A 117 -28.78 -11.60 4.89
N PRO A 118 -29.21 -12.08 6.07
CA PRO A 118 -29.94 -11.23 7.03
C PRO A 118 -29.08 -10.07 7.57
N LEU A 119 -27.79 -10.28 7.77
CA LEU A 119 -26.87 -9.23 8.18
C LEU A 119 -26.59 -8.27 7.02
N ALA A 120 -26.34 -8.79 5.83
CA ALA A 120 -26.13 -8.00 4.62
C ALA A 120 -27.32 -7.08 4.32
N ALA A 121 -28.55 -7.55 4.56
CA ALA A 121 -29.78 -6.79 4.33
C ALA A 121 -29.97 -5.58 5.27
N VAL A 122 -29.14 -5.41 6.28
CA VAL A 122 -29.14 -4.22 7.15
C VAL A 122 -28.46 -3.03 6.46
N HIS A 123 -27.55 -3.29 5.54
CA HIS A 123 -26.64 -2.30 4.96
C HIS A 123 -27.14 -1.80 3.60
N GLU A 124 -27.00 -0.51 3.33
CA GLU A 124 -27.25 0.08 2.01
C GLU A 124 -26.14 -0.27 1.02
N ILE A 125 -24.92 -0.46 1.51
CA ILE A 125 -23.79 -0.97 0.75
C ILE A 125 -23.20 -2.15 1.53
N VAL A 126 -23.08 -3.31 0.88
CA VAL A 126 -22.57 -4.51 1.53
C VAL A 126 -21.07 -4.62 1.26
N GLY A 127 -20.27 -4.54 2.31
CA GLY A 127 -18.82 -4.72 2.25
C GLY A 127 -18.43 -6.19 2.18
N TYR A 128 -17.59 -6.57 1.22
CA TYR A 128 -17.05 -7.92 1.07
C TYR A 128 -15.54 -7.91 1.32
N ASN A 129 -15.05 -8.71 2.26
CA ASN A 129 -13.62 -8.93 2.43
C ASN A 129 -13.22 -10.19 1.64
N TYR A 130 -12.36 -10.04 0.62
CA TYR A 130 -11.77 -11.12 -0.20
C TYR A 130 -12.77 -11.96 -1.00
N LEU A 131 -13.99 -11.50 -1.22
CA LEU A 131 -15.11 -12.28 -1.75
C LEU A 131 -15.79 -11.67 -2.98
N LEU A 132 -15.18 -10.67 -3.63
CA LEU A 132 -15.81 -9.98 -4.75
C LEU A 132 -16.25 -10.91 -5.89
N HIS A 133 -15.57 -12.05 -6.06
CA HIS A 133 -15.93 -13.06 -7.05
C HIS A 133 -17.34 -13.64 -6.85
N ARG A 134 -17.94 -13.50 -5.65
CA ARG A 134 -19.33 -13.90 -5.37
C ARG A 134 -20.38 -12.87 -5.80
N ALA A 135 -19.96 -11.64 -6.01
CA ALA A 135 -20.87 -10.53 -6.28
C ALA A 135 -21.85 -10.78 -7.45
N PRO A 136 -21.46 -11.36 -8.60
CA PRO A 136 -22.39 -11.64 -9.68
C PRO A 136 -23.51 -12.63 -9.30
N VAL A 137 -23.17 -13.69 -8.55
CA VAL A 137 -24.16 -14.69 -8.09
C VAL A 137 -25.08 -14.09 -7.03
N ASP A 138 -24.53 -13.33 -6.10
CA ASP A 138 -25.31 -12.68 -5.04
C ASP A 138 -26.27 -11.62 -5.61
N HIS A 139 -25.84 -10.85 -6.60
CA HIS A 139 -26.72 -9.88 -7.26
C HIS A 139 -27.86 -10.55 -8.03
N GLN A 140 -27.65 -11.74 -8.62
CA GLN A 140 -28.73 -12.52 -9.22
C GLN A 140 -29.78 -12.94 -8.18
N ARG A 141 -29.37 -13.33 -6.96
CA ARG A 141 -30.27 -13.69 -5.85
C ARG A 141 -30.93 -12.47 -5.22
N VAL A 142 -30.21 -11.37 -5.08
CA VAL A 142 -30.64 -10.13 -4.43
C VAL A 142 -30.29 -8.94 -5.34
N PRO A 143 -31.11 -8.65 -6.38
CA PRO A 143 -30.82 -7.63 -7.39
C PRO A 143 -30.69 -6.19 -6.84
N SER A 144 -31.20 -5.92 -5.65
CA SER A 144 -31.07 -4.61 -4.99
C SER A 144 -29.74 -4.42 -4.25
N ARG A 145 -28.92 -5.47 -4.14
CA ARG A 145 -27.66 -5.41 -3.38
C ARG A 145 -26.61 -4.59 -4.12
N VAL A 146 -26.20 -3.49 -3.52
CA VAL A 146 -25.01 -2.74 -3.91
C VAL A 146 -23.82 -3.31 -3.14
N ILE A 147 -22.72 -3.62 -3.83
CA ILE A 147 -21.58 -4.34 -3.28
C ILE A 147 -20.31 -3.51 -3.41
N MET A 148 -19.47 -3.60 -2.40
CA MET A 148 -18.14 -3.01 -2.39
C MET A 148 -17.16 -4.00 -1.79
N GLN A 149 -16.00 -4.22 -2.41
CA GLN A 149 -14.96 -5.00 -1.77
C GLN A 149 -14.19 -4.12 -0.80
N THR A 150 -14.34 -4.39 0.48
CA THR A 150 -13.75 -3.62 1.58
C THR A 150 -12.32 -4.04 1.91
N GLU A 151 -11.94 -5.27 1.54
CA GLU A 151 -10.56 -5.74 1.57
C GLU A 151 -10.31 -6.72 0.43
N SER A 152 -9.14 -6.60 -0.23
CA SER A 152 -8.72 -7.49 -1.30
C SER A 152 -7.25 -7.87 -1.22
N TYR A 153 -6.90 -9.05 -1.74
CA TYR A 153 -5.51 -9.44 -1.89
C TYR A 153 -4.82 -8.59 -2.96
N PRO A 154 -3.59 -8.11 -2.72
CA PRO A 154 -2.86 -7.31 -3.71
C PRO A 154 -2.71 -8.02 -5.06
N ARG A 155 -2.54 -9.34 -5.07
CA ARG A 155 -2.39 -10.16 -6.28
C ARG A 155 -3.62 -10.19 -7.18
N ASP A 156 -4.82 -9.95 -6.63
CA ASP A 156 -6.09 -10.06 -7.35
C ASP A 156 -6.50 -8.75 -8.07
N ALA A 157 -5.57 -7.82 -8.21
CA ALA A 157 -5.82 -6.48 -8.75
C ALA A 157 -6.58 -6.49 -10.09
N PHE A 158 -6.20 -7.35 -11.05
CA PHE A 158 -6.90 -7.42 -12.34
C PHE A 158 -8.28 -8.06 -12.23
N ALA A 159 -8.41 -9.14 -11.48
CA ALA A 159 -9.69 -9.82 -11.29
C ALA A 159 -10.74 -8.89 -10.65
N ASN A 160 -10.35 -8.19 -9.60
CA ASN A 160 -11.21 -7.23 -8.90
C ASN A 160 -11.55 -6.03 -9.80
N TRP A 161 -10.55 -5.44 -10.46
CA TRP A 161 -10.77 -4.37 -11.43
C TRP A 161 -11.77 -4.79 -12.52
N SER A 162 -11.65 -6.01 -13.04
CA SER A 162 -12.54 -6.51 -14.09
C SER A 162 -13.99 -6.60 -13.62
N LEU A 163 -14.21 -7.01 -12.36
CA LEU A 163 -15.54 -7.07 -11.76
C LEU A 163 -16.10 -5.66 -11.52
N VAL A 164 -15.34 -4.76 -10.92
CA VAL A 164 -15.74 -3.36 -10.68
C VAL A 164 -16.05 -2.67 -12.00
N ASN A 165 -15.21 -2.82 -13.02
CA ASN A 165 -15.41 -2.17 -14.32
C ASN A 165 -16.52 -2.82 -15.16
N GLY A 166 -16.93 -4.04 -14.83
CA GLY A 166 -17.92 -4.81 -15.60
C GLY A 166 -19.33 -4.77 -15.03
N HIS A 167 -19.54 -4.23 -13.81
CA HIS A 167 -20.82 -4.32 -13.12
C HIS A 167 -21.14 -3.04 -12.34
N ASP A 168 -22.25 -2.38 -12.69
CA ASP A 168 -22.67 -1.11 -12.10
C ASP A 168 -23.07 -1.21 -10.60
N TYR A 169 -23.40 -2.40 -10.13
CA TYR A 169 -23.73 -2.67 -8.73
C TYR A 169 -22.49 -2.94 -7.84
N ILE A 170 -21.30 -2.96 -8.42
CA ILE A 170 -20.01 -3.09 -7.70
C ILE A 170 -19.32 -1.73 -7.74
N ILE A 171 -19.32 -1.03 -6.61
CA ILE A 171 -18.92 0.38 -6.56
C ILE A 171 -17.45 0.60 -6.26
N GLY A 172 -16.69 -0.43 -5.91
CA GLY A 172 -15.25 -0.28 -5.67
C GLY A 172 -14.56 -1.50 -5.07
N ASP A 173 -13.22 -1.38 -5.01
CA ASP A 173 -12.29 -2.35 -4.43
C ASP A 173 -11.25 -1.62 -3.57
N PHE A 174 -11.05 -2.08 -2.34
CA PHE A 174 -10.06 -1.58 -1.40
C PHE A 174 -9.03 -2.66 -1.12
N VAL A 175 -7.80 -2.43 -1.56
CA VAL A 175 -6.71 -3.38 -1.31
C VAL A 175 -6.30 -3.39 0.17
N TRP A 176 -5.99 -4.54 0.69
CA TRP A 176 -5.31 -4.71 1.96
C TRP A 176 -3.82 -4.90 1.71
N THR A 177 -2.99 -3.79 1.79
CA THR A 177 -3.34 -2.42 2.20
C THR A 177 -2.75 -1.37 1.25
N ALA A 178 -3.10 -0.09 1.47
CA ALA A 178 -2.49 1.00 0.69
C ALA A 178 -1.01 1.21 1.02
N ILE A 179 -0.61 1.02 2.28
CA ILE A 179 0.76 1.21 2.76
C ILE A 179 1.14 0.09 3.72
N ASP A 180 2.40 -0.35 3.71
CA ASP A 180 2.94 -1.25 4.71
C ASP A 180 2.79 -0.64 6.11
N TYR A 181 2.61 -1.48 7.14
CA TYR A 181 2.38 -0.98 8.49
C TYR A 181 3.05 -1.85 9.56
N LEU A 182 3.31 -1.25 10.71
CA LEU A 182 3.86 -1.94 11.88
C LEU A 182 2.75 -2.66 12.65
N GLY A 183 3.05 -3.78 13.24
CA GLY A 183 2.09 -4.70 13.83
C GLY A 183 1.80 -5.86 12.90
N GLU A 184 0.85 -6.72 13.16
CA GLU A 184 0.44 -7.89 12.38
C GLU A 184 1.58 -8.54 11.57
N SER A 185 2.66 -8.85 12.30
CA SER A 185 3.93 -9.30 11.73
C SER A 185 3.77 -10.48 10.78
N GLY A 186 4.23 -10.31 9.53
CA GLY A 186 4.28 -11.36 8.55
C GLY A 186 3.13 -11.41 7.56
N ILE A 187 2.05 -10.63 7.74
CA ILE A 187 1.01 -10.50 6.71
C ILE A 187 1.64 -9.92 5.44
N GLY A 188 1.43 -10.57 4.30
CA GLY A 188 1.94 -10.17 3.00
C GLY A 188 3.44 -10.30 2.81
N ARG A 189 4.16 -10.88 3.76
CA ARG A 189 5.58 -11.13 3.58
C ARG A 189 5.85 -12.14 2.47
N PHE A 190 6.90 -11.92 1.73
CA PHE A 190 7.62 -13.00 1.07
C PHE A 190 8.79 -13.41 1.98
N TYR A 191 9.25 -14.65 1.85
CA TYR A 191 10.36 -15.15 2.65
C TYR A 191 11.16 -16.18 1.85
N TYR A 192 12.32 -16.54 2.34
CA TYR A 192 13.16 -17.50 1.66
C TYR A 192 13.11 -18.86 2.35
N ALA A 193 13.30 -19.94 1.58
CA ALA A 193 13.35 -21.28 2.15
C ALA A 193 14.39 -21.37 3.28
N GLY A 194 13.96 -21.89 4.43
CA GLY A 194 14.76 -21.94 5.67
C GLY A 194 14.39 -20.89 6.71
N GLU A 195 13.64 -19.83 6.31
CA GLU A 195 13.01 -18.92 7.28
C GLU A 195 11.73 -19.54 7.87
N SER A 196 11.22 -18.96 8.97
CA SER A 196 9.95 -19.36 9.59
C SER A 196 8.81 -19.35 8.56
N GLU A 197 8.05 -20.41 8.44
CA GLU A 197 6.99 -20.58 7.44
C GLU A 197 5.68 -19.89 7.85
N GLY A 198 4.92 -19.47 6.83
CA GLY A 198 3.57 -18.90 6.97
C GLY A 198 3.56 -17.38 7.11
N GLU A 199 2.38 -16.84 7.39
CA GLU A 199 2.15 -15.41 7.37
C GLU A 199 1.35 -14.88 8.56
N HIS A 200 0.83 -15.77 9.39
CA HIS A 200 -0.12 -15.37 10.41
C HIS A 200 0.58 -14.62 11.55
N TYR A 201 0.11 -13.42 11.88
CA TYR A 201 0.63 -12.56 12.95
C TYR A 201 0.64 -13.23 14.35
N GLN A 202 -0.13 -14.27 14.56
CA GLN A 202 -0.11 -15.09 15.79
C GLN A 202 1.12 -15.99 15.91
N ARG A 203 1.93 -16.13 14.84
CA ARG A 203 3.19 -16.86 14.84
C ARG A 203 4.34 -15.91 15.10
N ASN A 204 5.37 -16.41 15.75
CA ASN A 204 6.59 -15.64 15.92
C ASN A 204 7.42 -15.66 14.64
N HIS A 205 7.34 -14.59 13.85
CA HIS A 205 8.12 -14.38 12.65
C HIS A 205 9.30 -13.42 12.87
N TYR A 206 9.69 -13.19 14.14
CA TYR A 206 10.84 -12.32 14.42
C TYR A 206 12.05 -12.69 13.54
N PRO A 207 12.74 -11.71 12.93
CA PRO A 207 12.67 -10.25 13.17
C PRO A 207 11.57 -9.49 12.41
N TRP A 208 10.71 -10.13 11.62
CA TRP A 208 9.56 -9.45 11.02
C TRP A 208 8.68 -8.81 12.11
N HIS A 209 8.39 -7.51 11.97
CA HIS A 209 7.64 -6.72 12.94
C HIS A 209 6.52 -5.87 12.31
N GLY A 210 6.22 -6.11 11.04
CA GLY A 210 5.16 -5.43 10.31
C GLY A 210 4.57 -6.27 9.20
N ALA A 211 3.57 -5.71 8.52
CA ALA A 211 2.88 -6.26 7.37
C ALA A 211 3.42 -5.65 6.07
N TYR A 212 3.73 -6.50 5.08
CA TYR A 212 4.34 -6.10 3.79
C TYR A 212 3.33 -6.17 2.63
N CYS A 213 2.04 -6.07 2.93
CA CYS A 213 0.95 -6.17 1.96
C CYS A 213 0.58 -4.83 1.28
N GLY A 214 1.23 -3.75 1.66
CA GLY A 214 0.97 -2.42 1.11
C GLY A 214 1.35 -2.27 -0.36
N ASP A 215 0.60 -1.48 -1.10
CA ASP A 215 0.97 -0.98 -2.43
C ASP A 215 2.17 0.00 -2.35
N ILE A 216 2.37 0.62 -1.18
CA ILE A 216 3.44 1.57 -0.87
C ILE A 216 4.21 1.05 0.35
N ASP A 217 5.54 1.12 0.33
CA ASP A 217 6.36 0.71 1.47
C ASP A 217 6.48 1.82 2.54
N LEU A 218 7.12 1.51 3.68
CA LEU A 218 7.31 2.47 4.79
C LEU A 218 8.15 3.70 4.44
N THR A 219 8.86 3.70 3.32
CA THR A 219 9.62 4.88 2.84
C THR A 219 8.81 5.76 1.90
N GLY A 220 7.59 5.35 1.53
CA GLY A 220 6.77 6.03 0.55
C GLY A 220 7.03 5.58 -0.89
N TRP A 221 7.90 4.59 -1.10
CA TRP A 221 8.12 4.04 -2.43
C TRP A 221 6.92 3.17 -2.87
N ARG A 222 6.43 3.46 -4.07
CA ARG A 222 5.35 2.68 -4.68
C ARG A 222 5.92 1.38 -5.25
N LYS A 223 5.43 0.26 -4.74
CA LYS A 223 5.79 -1.07 -5.27
C LYS A 223 5.24 -1.27 -6.68
N PRO A 224 5.81 -2.13 -7.53
CA PRO A 224 5.32 -2.39 -8.88
C PRO A 224 3.83 -2.73 -8.96
N ILE A 225 3.28 -3.44 -7.98
CA ILE A 225 1.84 -3.75 -7.90
C ILE A 225 0.98 -2.47 -7.81
N SER A 226 1.44 -1.42 -7.13
CA SER A 226 0.78 -0.12 -7.09
C SER A 226 0.69 0.53 -8.48
N HIS A 227 1.76 0.42 -9.28
CA HIS A 227 1.77 0.94 -10.66
C HIS A 227 0.86 0.12 -11.58
N TYR A 228 0.79 -1.20 -11.36
CA TYR A 228 -0.16 -2.03 -12.07
C TYR A 228 -1.61 -1.66 -11.75
N ARG A 229 -1.94 -1.46 -10.48
CA ARG A 229 -3.27 -1.00 -10.05
C ARG A 229 -3.60 0.38 -10.61
N ASP A 230 -2.65 1.32 -10.57
CA ASP A 230 -2.81 2.65 -11.19
C ASP A 230 -3.12 2.54 -12.67
N LEU A 231 -2.39 1.70 -13.42
CA LEU A 231 -2.64 1.46 -14.83
C LEU A 231 -4.04 0.86 -15.10
N LEU A 232 -4.54 -0.01 -14.20
CA LEU A 232 -5.88 -0.59 -14.35
C LEU A 232 -7.00 0.45 -14.15
N TYR A 233 -6.88 1.35 -13.18
CA TYR A 233 -7.91 2.34 -12.84
C TYR A 233 -7.73 3.69 -13.54
N ASN A 234 -6.53 4.04 -13.97
CA ASN A 234 -6.21 5.32 -14.61
C ASN A 234 -5.79 5.11 -16.07
N PRO A 235 -6.68 5.45 -17.04
CA PRO A 235 -6.40 5.23 -18.46
C PRO A 235 -5.26 6.10 -19.02
N ASP A 236 -4.84 7.15 -18.29
CA ASP A 236 -3.72 8.00 -18.68
C ASP A 236 -2.36 7.35 -18.40
N LYS A 237 -2.31 6.34 -17.53
CA LYS A 237 -1.12 5.53 -17.28
C LYS A 237 -1.06 4.37 -18.25
N LYS A 238 -0.03 4.35 -19.10
CA LYS A 238 -0.01 3.41 -20.23
C LYS A 238 1.15 2.45 -20.27
N LEU A 239 2.27 2.75 -19.60
CA LEU A 239 3.48 1.91 -19.66
C LEU A 239 4.23 1.92 -18.33
N TYR A 240 4.62 0.74 -17.85
CA TYR A 240 5.47 0.56 -16.68
C TYR A 240 6.35 -0.69 -16.85
N LEU A 241 7.58 -0.64 -16.33
CA LEU A 241 8.57 -1.70 -16.45
C LEU A 241 9.06 -2.11 -15.06
N ALA A 242 9.02 -3.41 -14.78
CA ALA A 242 9.51 -3.99 -13.54
C ALA A 242 10.21 -5.33 -13.81
N VAL A 243 10.99 -5.77 -12.82
CA VAL A 243 11.76 -7.02 -12.88
C VAL A 243 11.44 -7.85 -11.66
N LYS A 244 11.00 -9.08 -11.87
CA LYS A 244 10.81 -10.04 -10.78
C LYS A 244 12.16 -10.43 -10.20
N GLU A 245 12.24 -10.48 -8.87
CA GLU A 245 13.41 -11.02 -8.20
C GLU A 245 13.66 -12.46 -8.69
N PRO A 246 14.88 -12.76 -9.19
CA PRO A 246 15.16 -14.10 -9.68
C PRO A 246 15.07 -15.12 -8.54
N ASP A 247 14.29 -16.19 -8.74
CA ASP A 247 14.23 -17.28 -7.76
C ASP A 247 15.64 -17.83 -7.49
N ASN A 248 15.94 -18.05 -6.24
CA ASN A 248 17.25 -18.44 -5.73
C ASN A 248 18.36 -17.37 -5.81
N TYR A 249 18.05 -16.10 -6.05
CA TYR A 249 19.07 -15.03 -5.98
C TYR A 249 19.50 -14.75 -4.53
N TYR A 250 18.56 -14.46 -3.65
CA TYR A 250 18.79 -14.39 -2.19
C TYR A 250 18.41 -15.70 -1.47
N GLY A 251 17.74 -16.60 -2.15
CA GLY A 251 17.18 -17.86 -1.67
C GLY A 251 15.93 -18.22 -2.47
N LYS A 252 15.40 -19.42 -2.26
CA LYS A 252 14.15 -19.84 -2.90
C LYS A 252 12.98 -19.06 -2.31
N VAL A 253 12.34 -18.25 -3.13
CA VAL A 253 11.22 -17.39 -2.72
C VAL A 253 9.99 -18.21 -2.34
N LYS A 254 9.38 -17.83 -1.23
CA LYS A 254 8.08 -18.32 -0.75
C LYS A 254 7.14 -17.13 -0.60
N GLU A 255 5.92 -17.31 -1.07
CA GLU A 255 4.86 -16.30 -0.97
C GLU A 255 3.86 -16.67 0.11
N THR A 256 3.21 -15.66 0.67
CA THR A 256 2.09 -15.78 1.57
C THR A 256 0.79 -15.35 0.90
N LEU A 257 -0.35 -15.46 1.57
CA LEU A 257 -1.65 -15.20 0.95
C LEU A 257 -1.80 -13.75 0.48
N TRP A 258 -1.33 -12.77 1.26
CA TRP A 258 -1.36 -11.34 0.93
C TRP A 258 -0.12 -10.85 0.18
N SER A 259 0.86 -11.69 -0.10
CA SER A 259 2.06 -11.27 -0.82
C SER A 259 1.83 -11.19 -2.33
N VAL A 260 2.69 -10.46 -2.98
CA VAL A 260 3.01 -10.57 -4.40
C VAL A 260 4.47 -10.96 -4.53
N TRP A 261 4.83 -11.64 -5.62
CA TRP A 261 6.24 -11.97 -5.87
C TRP A 261 7.10 -10.70 -5.80
N PRO A 262 8.23 -10.72 -5.08
CA PRO A 262 9.09 -9.55 -4.97
C PRO A 262 9.53 -9.09 -6.37
N THR A 263 9.11 -7.88 -6.70
CA THR A 263 9.29 -7.28 -8.03
C THR A 263 9.80 -5.85 -7.83
N TRP A 264 10.75 -5.43 -8.65
CA TRP A 264 11.54 -4.22 -8.43
C TRP A 264 11.68 -3.37 -9.69
N GLU A 265 11.76 -2.06 -9.54
CA GLU A 265 12.21 -1.13 -10.57
C GLU A 265 13.76 -1.15 -10.66
N SER A 266 14.30 -2.29 -11.04
CA SER A 266 15.76 -2.48 -11.02
C SER A 266 16.21 -3.46 -12.10
N TRP A 267 17.28 -3.10 -12.81
CA TRP A 267 18.04 -3.99 -13.68
C TRP A 267 19.48 -4.14 -13.14
N ASN A 268 19.60 -4.52 -11.85
CA ASN A 268 20.88 -4.60 -11.12
C ASN A 268 20.98 -5.91 -10.33
N TRP A 269 21.42 -6.97 -11.02
CA TRP A 269 21.47 -8.34 -10.49
C TRP A 269 22.87 -8.93 -10.58
N PRO A 270 23.88 -8.36 -9.89
CA PRO A 270 25.29 -8.80 -9.97
C PRO A 270 25.42 -10.28 -9.55
N GLY A 271 26.22 -11.03 -10.31
CA GLY A 271 26.38 -12.47 -10.09
C GLY A 271 25.31 -13.34 -10.73
N HIS A 272 24.37 -12.73 -11.47
CA HIS A 272 23.31 -13.44 -12.20
C HIS A 272 23.52 -13.41 -13.72
N GLU A 273 24.67 -12.94 -14.19
CA GLU A 273 25.00 -12.78 -15.62
C GLU A 273 24.79 -14.10 -16.39
N GLY A 274 24.11 -13.99 -17.51
CA GLY A 274 23.76 -15.14 -18.38
C GLY A 274 22.61 -16.00 -17.91
N LYS A 275 22.06 -15.77 -16.71
CA LYS A 275 20.88 -16.48 -16.21
C LYS A 275 19.61 -15.74 -16.57
N GLU A 276 18.52 -16.48 -16.67
CA GLU A 276 17.21 -15.93 -17.01
C GLU A 276 16.56 -15.18 -15.85
N ILE A 277 15.99 -14.01 -16.16
CA ILE A 277 15.20 -13.18 -15.26
C ILE A 277 13.87 -12.85 -15.92
N GLU A 278 12.78 -12.91 -15.21
CA GLU A 278 11.47 -12.49 -15.71
C GLU A 278 11.32 -10.96 -15.59
N VAL A 279 11.09 -10.33 -16.73
CA VAL A 279 10.79 -8.91 -16.88
C VAL A 279 9.30 -8.73 -17.10
N GLU A 280 8.65 -7.95 -16.28
CA GLU A 280 7.22 -7.61 -16.38
C GLU A 280 7.04 -6.22 -17.00
N ILE A 281 6.19 -6.11 -17.99
CA ILE A 281 5.75 -4.85 -18.59
C ILE A 281 4.25 -4.75 -18.39
N TYR A 282 3.78 -3.70 -17.70
CA TYR A 282 2.37 -3.37 -17.61
C TYR A 282 2.04 -2.32 -18.66
N SER A 283 1.04 -2.58 -19.52
CA SER A 283 0.79 -1.68 -20.64
C SER A 283 -0.67 -1.69 -21.12
N ARG A 284 -1.18 -0.49 -21.43
CA ARG A 284 -2.45 -0.29 -22.15
C ARG A 284 -2.28 -0.11 -23.65
N TYR A 285 -1.06 -0.13 -24.16
CA TYR A 285 -0.82 -0.21 -25.61
C TYR A 285 -1.23 -1.58 -26.13
N SER A 286 -1.49 -1.68 -27.43
CA SER A 286 -1.85 -2.96 -28.07
C SER A 286 -0.72 -3.98 -27.99
N LYS A 287 0.52 -3.50 -28.04
CA LYS A 287 1.74 -4.31 -27.94
C LYS A 287 2.85 -3.60 -27.19
N VAL A 288 3.82 -4.36 -26.73
CA VAL A 288 5.07 -3.86 -26.18
C VAL A 288 6.27 -4.55 -26.80
N ARG A 289 7.36 -3.80 -26.98
CA ARG A 289 8.68 -4.30 -27.36
C ARG A 289 9.62 -4.15 -26.18
N LEU A 290 10.45 -5.17 -25.96
CA LEU A 290 11.50 -5.14 -24.95
C LEU A 290 12.85 -5.17 -25.63
N TYR A 291 13.75 -4.28 -25.22
CA TYR A 291 15.12 -4.19 -25.68
C TYR A 291 16.10 -4.30 -24.51
N LEU A 292 17.21 -4.99 -24.73
CA LEU A 292 18.37 -4.97 -23.83
C LEU A 292 19.58 -4.51 -24.63
N ASN A 293 20.24 -3.42 -24.17
CA ASN A 293 21.40 -2.82 -24.84
C ASN A 293 21.12 -2.56 -26.34
N ASP A 294 19.95 -1.97 -26.63
CA ASP A 294 19.39 -1.68 -27.96
C ASP A 294 19.10 -2.91 -28.86
N LYS A 295 19.33 -4.12 -28.37
CA LYS A 295 18.95 -5.34 -29.05
C LYS A 295 17.51 -5.72 -28.72
N LEU A 296 16.66 -5.93 -29.73
CA LEU A 296 15.29 -6.41 -29.52
C LEU A 296 15.31 -7.82 -28.92
N ILE A 297 14.69 -7.97 -27.76
CA ILE A 297 14.48 -9.26 -27.09
C ILE A 297 13.20 -9.92 -27.60
N GLY A 298 12.13 -9.12 -27.78
CA GLY A 298 10.86 -9.62 -28.28
C GLY A 298 9.76 -8.59 -28.28
N GLU A 299 8.61 -9.01 -28.82
CA GLU A 299 7.36 -8.25 -28.89
C GLU A 299 6.23 -9.12 -28.34
N LYS A 300 5.32 -8.54 -27.55
CA LYS A 300 4.13 -9.23 -27.01
C LYS A 300 2.92 -8.31 -26.98
N PHE A 301 1.73 -8.87 -27.17
CA PHE A 301 0.45 -8.18 -26.95
C PHE A 301 0.21 -7.93 -25.45
N THR A 302 -0.51 -6.83 -25.15
CA THR A 302 -0.82 -6.38 -23.78
C THR A 302 -2.26 -5.89 -23.62
N GLY A 303 -3.20 -6.40 -24.40
CA GLY A 303 -4.61 -6.06 -24.27
C GLY A 303 -5.25 -6.60 -22.96
N LYS A 304 -6.57 -6.40 -22.84
CA LYS A 304 -7.34 -6.88 -21.69
C LYS A 304 -7.24 -8.40 -21.50
N GLU A 305 -7.20 -9.17 -22.58
CA GLU A 305 -7.03 -10.63 -22.53
C GLU A 305 -5.70 -11.07 -21.93
N GLN A 306 -4.65 -10.25 -22.08
CA GLN A 306 -3.34 -10.44 -21.48
C GLN A 306 -3.25 -9.73 -20.11
N GLN A 307 -4.39 -9.30 -19.55
CA GLN A 307 -4.46 -8.58 -18.27
C GLN A 307 -3.61 -7.28 -18.26
N PHE A 308 -3.42 -6.67 -19.43
CA PHE A 308 -2.52 -5.51 -19.61
C PHE A 308 -1.08 -5.77 -19.15
N LYS A 309 -0.62 -7.01 -19.25
CA LYS A 309 0.71 -7.45 -18.80
C LYS A 309 1.41 -8.30 -19.87
N ALA A 310 2.71 -8.09 -20.03
CA ALA A 310 3.60 -8.97 -20.78
C ALA A 310 4.77 -9.38 -19.88
N VAL A 311 5.12 -10.67 -19.90
CA VAL A 311 6.28 -11.20 -19.16
C VAL A 311 7.29 -11.75 -20.19
N PHE A 312 8.55 -11.29 -20.06
CA PHE A 312 9.64 -11.71 -20.92
C PHE A 312 10.72 -12.43 -20.10
N PRO A 313 11.09 -13.66 -20.44
CA PRO A 313 12.31 -14.25 -19.95
C PRO A 313 13.51 -13.60 -20.64
N VAL A 314 14.44 -13.05 -19.88
CA VAL A 314 15.60 -12.31 -20.40
C VAL A 314 16.87 -12.84 -19.76
N SER A 315 17.86 -13.23 -20.59
CA SER A 315 19.20 -13.53 -20.08
C SER A 315 19.83 -12.25 -19.56
N TYR A 316 20.19 -12.21 -18.29
CA TYR A 316 20.71 -11.01 -17.65
C TYR A 316 22.09 -10.62 -18.18
N GLU A 317 22.18 -9.39 -18.65
CA GLU A 317 23.43 -8.68 -18.94
C GLU A 317 23.31 -7.27 -18.37
N PRO A 318 24.36 -6.73 -17.71
CA PRO A 318 24.36 -5.34 -17.29
C PRO A 318 24.12 -4.38 -18.45
N GLY A 319 23.42 -3.28 -18.21
CA GLY A 319 23.19 -2.27 -19.24
C GLY A 319 21.82 -1.62 -19.12
N ILE A 320 21.19 -1.35 -20.27
CA ILE A 320 19.92 -0.64 -20.37
C ILE A 320 18.83 -1.60 -20.83
N LEU A 321 17.86 -1.84 -19.95
CA LEU A 321 16.62 -2.54 -20.26
C LEU A 321 15.56 -1.49 -20.63
N LYS A 322 14.99 -1.58 -21.84
CA LYS A 322 14.05 -0.58 -22.39
C LYS A 322 12.77 -1.25 -22.83
N ALA A 323 11.66 -0.87 -22.23
CA ALA A 323 10.32 -1.24 -22.69
C ALA A 323 9.72 -0.11 -23.53
N VAL A 324 9.03 -0.49 -24.60
CA VAL A 324 8.41 0.45 -25.54
C VAL A 324 6.96 0.03 -25.79
N GLY A 325 6.02 0.95 -25.58
CA GLY A 325 4.61 0.80 -25.94
C GLY A 325 4.42 1.04 -27.44
N VAL A 326 3.69 0.15 -28.11
CA VAL A 326 3.46 0.17 -29.56
C VAL A 326 1.98 0.23 -29.87
N GLU A 327 1.61 1.15 -30.76
CA GLU A 327 0.26 1.26 -31.29
C GLU A 327 0.32 1.41 -32.81
N SER A 328 -0.44 0.58 -33.54
CA SER A 328 -0.44 0.58 -35.02
C SER A 328 0.98 0.51 -35.60
N GLU A 329 1.83 -0.36 -35.08
CA GLU A 329 3.25 -0.57 -35.43
C GLU A 329 4.20 0.62 -35.11
N ILE A 330 3.69 1.71 -34.50
CA ILE A 330 4.46 2.89 -34.13
C ILE A 330 4.85 2.83 -32.66
N GLU A 331 6.11 3.07 -32.36
CA GLU A 331 6.61 3.22 -30.98
C GLU A 331 6.19 4.58 -30.42
N ILE A 332 5.39 4.57 -29.34
CA ILE A 332 4.73 5.78 -28.79
C ILE A 332 5.43 6.26 -27.51
N GLU A 333 5.66 5.35 -26.57
CA GLU A 333 6.18 5.67 -25.23
C GLU A 333 7.28 4.67 -24.87
N LYS A 334 8.27 5.13 -24.11
CA LYS A 334 9.33 4.26 -23.62
C LYS A 334 9.58 4.48 -22.13
N THR A 335 9.98 3.42 -21.44
CA THR A 335 10.51 3.45 -20.07
C THR A 335 11.79 2.60 -20.00
N ILE A 336 12.71 2.97 -19.14
CA ILE A 336 14.01 2.31 -19.03
C ILE A 336 14.35 1.97 -17.58
N LEU A 337 15.05 0.85 -17.39
CA LEU A 337 15.81 0.53 -16.18
C LEU A 337 17.28 0.38 -16.61
N GLN A 338 18.18 0.92 -15.80
CA GLN A 338 19.60 0.88 -16.09
C GLN A 338 20.35 0.25 -14.93
N THR A 339 21.31 -0.60 -15.22
CA THR A 339 22.22 -1.15 -14.21
C THR A 339 23.04 -0.03 -13.60
N ALA A 340 22.96 0.12 -12.28
CA ALA A 340 23.75 1.10 -11.55
C ALA A 340 25.23 0.69 -11.46
N GLY A 341 26.09 1.69 -11.44
CA GLY A 341 27.48 1.54 -11.09
C GLY A 341 27.69 1.44 -9.56
N LYS A 342 28.93 1.54 -9.12
CA LYS A 342 29.25 1.56 -7.67
C LYS A 342 28.59 2.78 -7.01
N PRO A 343 28.11 2.64 -5.75
CA PRO A 343 27.56 3.76 -4.99
C PRO A 343 28.63 4.84 -4.75
N VAL A 344 28.27 6.11 -4.97
CA VAL A 344 29.22 7.24 -4.89
C VAL A 344 28.71 8.33 -3.96
N LYS A 345 27.43 8.62 -3.98
CA LYS A 345 26.86 9.76 -3.27
C LYS A 345 25.47 9.49 -2.72
N ILE A 346 25.09 10.31 -1.76
CA ILE A 346 23.74 10.35 -1.20
C ILE A 346 22.93 11.40 -1.94
N GLN A 347 21.68 11.11 -2.26
CA GLN A 347 20.68 12.05 -2.76
C GLN A 347 19.57 12.21 -1.73
N LEU A 348 19.11 13.46 -1.53
CA LEU A 348 18.04 13.80 -0.59
C LEU A 348 16.90 14.49 -1.34
N THR A 349 15.68 13.99 -1.16
CA THR A 349 14.47 14.57 -1.73
C THR A 349 13.46 14.80 -0.62
N ALA A 350 13.16 16.07 -0.30
CA ALA A 350 12.13 16.42 0.67
C ALA A 350 10.76 16.49 -0.04
N ASP A 351 9.73 15.90 0.57
CA ASP A 351 8.35 16.03 0.10
C ASP A 351 7.88 17.50 0.12
N ARG A 352 8.30 18.22 1.16
CA ARG A 352 7.99 19.63 1.35
C ARG A 352 9.23 20.40 1.85
N THR A 353 9.59 21.45 1.14
CA THR A 353 10.70 22.35 1.51
C THR A 353 10.24 23.55 2.32
N LYS A 354 8.91 23.69 2.56
CA LYS A 354 8.29 24.69 3.43
C LYS A 354 7.25 24.00 4.32
N ILE A 355 7.36 24.20 5.63
CA ILE A 355 6.43 23.67 6.64
C ILE A 355 6.09 24.75 7.67
N LYS A 356 5.00 24.58 8.41
CA LYS A 356 4.56 25.52 9.45
C LYS A 356 5.43 25.44 10.70
N ALA A 357 5.75 26.59 11.29
CA ALA A 357 6.49 26.69 12.57
C ALA A 357 5.55 26.50 13.77
N ASN A 358 4.79 25.39 13.81
CA ASN A 358 3.78 25.11 14.84
C ASN A 358 4.22 24.04 15.88
N GLY A 359 5.40 23.45 15.70
CA GLY A 359 5.90 22.37 16.54
C GLY A 359 5.32 20.98 16.23
N GLN A 360 4.56 20.84 15.15
CA GLN A 360 3.89 19.60 14.75
C GLN A 360 4.10 19.24 13.28
N ASP A 361 4.23 20.23 12.40
CA ASP A 361 4.32 20.00 10.96
C ASP A 361 5.62 19.28 10.59
N LEU A 362 5.50 18.37 9.63
CA LEU A 362 6.54 17.39 9.27
C LEU A 362 7.02 17.63 7.83
N SER A 363 8.26 17.25 7.55
CA SER A 363 8.75 16.96 6.20
C SER A 363 9.36 15.57 6.17
N PHE A 364 9.01 14.80 5.16
CA PHE A 364 9.53 13.47 4.90
C PHE A 364 10.63 13.57 3.85
N ILE A 365 11.82 13.13 4.21
CA ILE A 365 12.99 13.24 3.33
C ILE A 365 13.42 11.84 2.90
N THR A 366 13.21 11.53 1.62
CA THR A 366 13.73 10.31 1.01
C THR A 366 15.24 10.43 0.86
N VAL A 367 15.94 9.37 1.22
CA VAL A 367 17.39 9.23 1.10
C VAL A 367 17.67 8.12 0.12
N GLU A 368 18.43 8.41 -0.93
CA GLU A 368 18.80 7.44 -1.96
C GLU A 368 20.33 7.39 -2.09
N ILE A 369 20.85 6.18 -2.26
CA ILE A 369 22.27 5.95 -2.55
C ILE A 369 22.40 5.73 -4.04
N ILE A 370 23.13 6.62 -4.69
CA ILE A 370 23.22 6.65 -6.15
C ILE A 370 24.67 6.57 -6.64
N ASP A 371 24.82 6.11 -7.86
CA ASP A 371 26.10 6.06 -8.56
C ASP A 371 26.53 7.43 -9.12
N LYS A 372 27.57 7.46 -9.93
CA LYS A 372 28.10 8.70 -10.53
C LYS A 372 27.16 9.31 -11.59
N GLU A 373 26.35 8.49 -12.25
CA GLU A 373 25.35 8.89 -13.23
C GLU A 373 24.03 9.33 -12.57
N GLY A 374 23.85 9.10 -11.29
CA GLY A 374 22.61 9.41 -10.57
C GLY A 374 21.61 8.26 -10.55
N ILE A 375 22.03 7.06 -10.92
CA ILE A 375 21.21 5.87 -10.88
C ILE A 375 21.21 5.30 -9.46
N LEU A 376 20.02 4.95 -8.95
CA LEU A 376 19.88 4.28 -7.66
C LEU A 376 20.62 2.94 -7.66
N GLU A 377 21.43 2.69 -6.64
CA GLU A 377 22.08 1.39 -6.44
C GLU A 377 21.22 0.54 -5.50
N PRO A 378 20.43 -0.40 -6.02
CA PRO A 378 19.40 -1.12 -5.25
C PRO A 378 19.97 -2.21 -4.32
N ASN A 379 21.27 -2.47 -4.36
CA ASN A 379 21.95 -3.39 -3.43
C ASN A 379 22.69 -2.65 -2.31
N ALA A 380 22.66 -1.29 -2.29
CA ALA A 380 23.32 -0.52 -1.26
C ALA A 380 22.59 -0.65 0.09
N ASP A 381 23.35 -1.08 1.11
CA ASP A 381 22.91 -1.24 2.51
C ASP A 381 23.73 -0.40 3.48
N ASN A 382 24.33 0.68 2.99
CA ASN A 382 25.24 1.55 3.74
C ASN A 382 24.59 2.09 5.01
N GLN A 383 25.39 2.18 6.10
CA GLN A 383 24.99 2.86 7.33
C GLN A 383 24.92 4.37 7.09
N LEU A 384 23.75 4.96 7.27
CA LEU A 384 23.49 6.39 7.18
C LEU A 384 23.50 7.03 8.56
N THR A 385 24.08 8.23 8.67
CA THR A 385 24.07 9.07 9.88
C THR A 385 23.43 10.40 9.55
N PHE A 386 22.48 10.82 10.38
CA PHE A 386 21.65 12.01 10.21
C PHE A 386 22.01 13.09 11.23
N GLU A 387 22.23 14.31 10.77
CA GLU A 387 22.45 15.50 11.61
C GLU A 387 21.47 16.59 11.20
N VAL A 388 20.71 17.13 12.17
CA VAL A 388 19.80 18.23 11.96
C VAL A 388 20.25 19.47 12.73
N LYS A 389 20.13 20.65 12.11
CA LYS A 389 20.42 21.96 12.74
C LYS A 389 19.30 22.95 12.43
N GLY A 390 19.06 23.89 13.34
CA GLY A 390 18.14 25.01 13.15
C GLY A 390 16.77 24.80 13.77
N ALA A 391 15.71 25.14 13.03
CA ALA A 391 14.35 25.25 13.54
C ALA A 391 13.55 23.92 13.48
N GLY A 392 14.22 22.77 13.59
CA GLY A 392 13.58 21.45 13.57
C GLY A 392 14.34 20.37 14.30
N THR A 393 13.72 19.19 14.44
CA THR A 393 14.27 17.99 15.07
C THR A 393 13.98 16.76 14.22
N ILE A 394 14.83 15.74 14.24
CA ILE A 394 14.54 14.43 13.70
C ILE A 394 13.57 13.74 14.65
N VAL A 395 12.48 13.19 14.13
CA VAL A 395 11.47 12.45 14.92
C VAL A 395 11.37 10.99 14.53
N ALA A 396 11.80 10.63 13.33
CA ALA A 396 11.91 9.24 12.92
C ALA A 396 12.96 9.05 11.84
N VAL A 397 13.56 7.86 11.82
CA VAL A 397 14.41 7.34 10.75
C VAL A 397 13.94 5.94 10.42
N GLY A 398 13.95 5.54 9.14
CA GLY A 398 13.45 4.24 8.74
C GLY A 398 13.99 3.78 7.39
N ASN A 399 13.73 2.53 7.12
CA ASN A 399 13.81 1.93 5.79
C ASN A 399 12.59 1.02 5.61
N ALA A 400 12.47 0.35 4.48
CA ALA A 400 11.33 -0.53 4.21
C ALA A 400 11.61 -2.01 4.55
N ASP A 401 12.73 -2.33 5.17
CA ASP A 401 13.03 -3.67 5.66
C ASP A 401 12.32 -3.94 6.98
N LEU A 402 11.21 -4.65 6.94
CA LEU A 402 10.47 -5.05 8.13
C LEU A 402 11.15 -6.15 8.97
N LYS A 403 12.39 -6.53 8.61
CA LYS A 403 13.28 -7.37 9.41
C LYS A 403 14.36 -6.57 10.12
N ASP A 404 14.51 -5.28 9.81
CA ASP A 404 15.49 -4.41 10.45
C ASP A 404 15.01 -4.00 11.85
N THR A 405 15.70 -4.50 12.87
CA THR A 405 15.36 -4.30 14.29
C THR A 405 15.90 -3.01 14.90
N ASP A 406 16.58 -2.17 14.12
CA ASP A 406 17.05 -0.88 14.61
C ASP A 406 15.89 0.04 14.98
N SER A 407 16.09 0.86 16.00
CA SER A 407 15.08 1.81 16.45
C SER A 407 14.67 2.81 15.38
N TYR A 408 13.38 3.05 15.23
CA TYR A 408 12.85 4.13 14.39
C TYR A 408 13.12 5.53 14.98
N ILE A 409 13.49 5.61 16.25
CA ILE A 409 13.87 6.87 16.93
C ILE A 409 15.39 6.88 17.06
N GLY A 410 16.05 7.79 16.34
CA GLY A 410 17.51 7.86 16.37
C GLY A 410 18.09 8.75 15.28
N TYR A 411 19.40 8.63 15.12
CA TYR A 411 20.18 9.43 14.18
C TYR A 411 20.98 8.56 13.20
N GLN A 412 20.68 7.28 13.14
CA GLN A 412 21.33 6.33 12.23
C GLN A 412 20.30 5.33 11.71
N ARG A 413 20.49 4.91 10.47
CA ARG A 413 19.70 3.83 9.85
C ARG A 413 20.49 3.22 8.69
N LYS A 414 20.44 1.91 8.50
CA LYS A 414 20.91 1.28 7.27
C LYS A 414 19.99 1.63 6.11
N ALA A 415 20.56 1.85 4.94
CA ALA A 415 19.75 1.81 3.72
C ALA A 415 19.28 0.37 3.45
N TRP A 416 18.11 0.24 2.85
CA TRP A 416 17.59 -1.01 2.33
C TRP A 416 17.17 -0.80 0.89
N LYS A 417 17.64 -1.66 0.00
CA LYS A 417 17.44 -1.48 -1.44
C LYS A 417 17.84 -0.07 -1.93
N GLY A 418 18.95 0.43 -1.39
CA GLY A 418 19.46 1.77 -1.71
C GLY A 418 18.69 2.94 -1.10
N ARG A 419 17.68 2.72 -0.28
CA ARG A 419 16.76 3.75 0.23
C ARG A 419 16.67 3.75 1.75
N ALA A 420 16.39 4.93 2.27
CA ALA A 420 15.94 5.18 3.65
C ALA A 420 15.03 6.42 3.69
N ILE A 421 14.41 6.65 4.83
CA ILE A 421 13.62 7.84 5.09
C ILE A 421 14.03 8.49 6.40
N VAL A 422 14.01 9.82 6.46
CA VAL A 422 14.13 10.57 7.70
C VAL A 422 12.99 11.59 7.78
N VAL A 423 12.35 11.65 8.95
CA VAL A 423 11.23 12.55 9.20
C VAL A 423 11.69 13.68 10.11
N VAL A 424 11.54 14.91 9.63
CA VAL A 424 11.91 16.12 10.37
C VAL A 424 10.64 16.85 10.77
N LYS A 425 10.57 17.23 12.05
CA LYS A 425 9.49 18.01 12.65
C LYS A 425 9.93 19.43 12.91
N SER A 426 9.08 20.42 12.57
CA SER A 426 9.31 21.83 12.89
C SER A 426 9.31 22.07 14.41
N THR A 427 10.07 23.07 14.86
CA THR A 427 9.84 23.70 16.15
C THR A 427 8.81 24.84 16.03
N ARG A 428 8.51 25.54 17.12
CA ARG A 428 7.67 26.75 17.10
C ARG A 428 8.42 28.01 16.63
N LYS A 429 9.67 27.86 16.20
CA LYS A 429 10.52 28.97 15.69
C LYS A 429 10.51 28.98 14.19
N GLU A 430 10.31 30.14 13.61
CA GLU A 430 10.57 30.40 12.20
C GLU A 430 12.07 30.29 11.92
N GLY A 431 12.40 29.84 10.72
CA GLY A 431 13.80 29.75 10.33
C GLY A 431 14.06 28.66 9.28
N LYS A 432 15.24 28.13 9.35
CA LYS A 432 15.74 27.11 8.44
C LYS A 432 16.07 25.85 9.22
N ILE A 433 15.67 24.71 8.70
CA ILE A 433 16.09 23.39 9.13
C ILE A 433 17.13 22.93 8.11
N MET A 434 18.30 22.51 8.57
CA MET A 434 19.36 21.92 7.75
C MET A 434 19.50 20.46 8.15
N LEU A 435 19.16 19.54 7.27
CA LEU A 435 19.44 18.12 7.46
C LEU A 435 20.66 17.74 6.63
N LYS A 436 21.69 17.17 7.28
CA LYS A 436 22.88 16.59 6.65
C LYS A 436 22.86 15.09 6.84
N VAL A 437 23.13 14.34 5.77
CA VAL A 437 23.26 12.89 5.78
C VAL A 437 24.66 12.48 5.32
N THR A 438 25.26 11.58 6.05
CA THR A 438 26.62 11.08 5.79
C THR A 438 26.64 9.55 5.83
N SER A 439 27.58 8.97 5.10
CA SER A 439 27.90 7.54 5.15
C SER A 439 29.37 7.34 4.79
N PRO A 440 30.06 6.38 5.39
CA PRO A 440 31.44 6.08 5.01
C PRO A 440 31.58 5.76 3.52
N GLY A 441 32.55 6.40 2.86
CA GLY A 441 32.82 6.16 1.43
C GLY A 441 31.88 6.83 0.43
N LEU A 442 30.85 7.56 0.89
CA LEU A 442 29.91 8.29 0.04
C LEU A 442 30.06 9.80 0.19
N VAL A 443 29.82 10.54 -0.90
CA VAL A 443 29.71 12.00 -0.84
C VAL A 443 28.47 12.36 -0.04
N PRO A 444 28.60 13.18 1.04
CA PRO A 444 27.49 13.61 1.88
C PRO A 444 26.49 14.49 1.14
N ALA A 445 25.23 14.50 1.61
CA ALA A 445 24.22 15.40 1.11
C ALA A 445 23.62 16.27 2.21
N THR A 446 23.08 17.43 1.81
CA THR A 446 22.38 18.34 2.72
C THR A 446 21.11 18.87 2.02
N VAL A 447 20.01 18.88 2.75
CA VAL A 447 18.75 19.50 2.31
C VAL A 447 18.30 20.58 3.29
N SER A 448 17.62 21.60 2.78
CA SER A 448 17.17 22.75 3.56
C SER A 448 15.65 22.86 3.49
N ILE A 449 14.99 22.98 4.63
CA ILE A 449 13.55 23.16 4.79
C ILE A 449 13.32 24.48 5.52
N ARG A 450 12.39 25.28 5.02
CA ARG A 450 12.01 26.57 5.63
C ARG A 450 10.80 26.39 6.54
N THR A 451 10.86 26.97 7.75
CA THR A 451 9.70 27.05 8.64
C THR A 451 9.18 28.50 8.71
N SER A 452 7.87 28.66 8.61
CA SER A 452 7.19 29.96 8.70
C SER A 452 5.86 29.78 9.45
N LYS A 453 5.33 30.87 9.99
CA LYS A 453 3.98 30.90 10.59
C LYS A 453 2.92 30.56 9.59
#